data_4891ea04ea331b22d496355be78e2f23
#
_entry.id   4891ea04ea331b22d496355be78e2f23
#
_cell.length_a   1.000
_cell.length_b   1.000
_cell.length_c   1.000
_cell.angle_alpha   90.00
_cell.angle_beta   90.00
_cell.angle_gamma   90.00
#
_symmetry.space_group_name_H-M   'P 1'
#
loop_
_entity.id
_entity.type
_entity.pdbx_description
1 polymer ?
#
loop_
_entity_poly.entity_id
_entity_poly.type
_entity_poly.pdbx_seq_one_letter_code
_entity_poly.pdbx_strand_id
1 'polypeptide(L)'
;TLSYTYTLNGPVTQTGLASSLDGIALRVTDALGATGTGTLTINIEDDVPTAVADTASITEDAVPNTVSGNVFTGPAGEDTLGADVVAIDTTAHTGPVSPATVPLTYGTLVLNGDGSYTYTLNNGNAAVNALQYGQSLTDTYTYTITDHDGDTSTATLSINIKGHTDGAVGTYDAAVITKD
;
A
#
# COMPACT_ATOMS: atom_id res chain seq x y z
N THR A 1 18.58 -37.88 -24.62
CA THR A 1 17.91 -36.91 -23.75
C THR A 1 18.49 -35.54 -24.08
N LEU A 2 17.61 -34.58 -24.42
CA LEU A 2 17.96 -33.16 -24.55
C LEU A 2 17.67 -32.48 -23.22
N SER A 3 18.65 -31.77 -22.65
CA SER A 3 18.48 -30.92 -21.50
C SER A 3 18.63 -29.47 -21.97
N TYR A 4 17.84 -28.57 -21.37
CA TYR A 4 17.90 -27.15 -21.66
C TYR A 4 17.81 -26.33 -20.37
N THR A 5 18.27 -25.08 -20.44
CA THR A 5 18.05 -24.07 -19.43
C THR A 5 17.45 -22.87 -20.16
N TYR A 6 16.33 -22.39 -19.67
CA TYR A 6 15.71 -21.15 -20.13
C TYR A 6 15.92 -20.07 -19.08
N THR A 7 16.33 -18.89 -19.49
CA THR A 7 16.50 -17.73 -18.61
C THR A 7 15.75 -16.57 -19.22
N LEU A 8 14.80 -16.03 -18.48
CA LEU A 8 14.12 -14.79 -18.82
C LEU A 8 15.08 -13.63 -18.54
N ASN A 9 15.40 -12.81 -19.55
CA ASN A 9 16.39 -11.72 -19.44
C ASN A 9 15.79 -10.38 -19.03
N GLY A 10 14.49 -10.30 -18.83
CA GLY A 10 13.77 -9.10 -18.41
C GLY A 10 12.27 -9.35 -18.39
N PRO A 11 11.48 -8.39 -17.88
CA PRO A 11 10.03 -8.49 -17.87
C PRO A 11 9.49 -8.59 -19.29
N VAL A 12 8.39 -9.31 -19.45
CA VAL A 12 7.62 -9.45 -20.69
C VAL A 12 6.32 -8.71 -20.48
N THR A 13 6.07 -7.68 -21.26
CA THR A 13 4.80 -6.95 -21.20
C THR A 13 3.63 -7.88 -21.51
N GLN A 14 2.78 -8.10 -20.53
CA GLN A 14 1.57 -8.88 -20.59
C GLN A 14 0.43 -8.00 -20.09
N THR A 15 -0.81 -8.32 -20.37
CA THR A 15 -1.95 -7.50 -19.91
C THR A 15 -2.96 -8.41 -19.23
N GLY A 16 -3.22 -8.15 -17.96
CA GLY A 16 -4.05 -9.01 -17.13
C GLY A 16 -3.38 -10.38 -16.95
N LEU A 17 -4.04 -11.35 -16.42
CA LEU A 17 -3.50 -12.73 -16.23
C LEU A 17 -3.18 -13.46 -17.57
N ALA A 18 -2.68 -12.74 -18.55
CA ALA A 18 -2.29 -13.30 -19.84
C ALA A 18 -0.96 -14.04 -19.70
N SER A 19 -0.79 -15.12 -20.40
CA SER A 19 0.50 -15.79 -20.56
C SER A 19 1.03 -15.58 -21.97
N SER A 20 2.33 -15.42 -22.10
CA SER A 20 2.99 -15.37 -23.39
C SER A 20 3.74 -16.69 -23.65
N LEU A 21 3.83 -17.05 -24.93
CA LEU A 21 4.53 -18.27 -25.36
C LEU A 21 5.80 -17.90 -26.12
N ASP A 22 6.93 -18.38 -25.63
CA ASP A 22 8.18 -18.32 -26.38
C ASP A 22 8.45 -19.67 -27.04
N GLY A 23 8.60 -19.66 -28.35
CA GLY A 23 8.74 -20.86 -29.19
C GLY A 23 10.15 -21.04 -29.74
N ILE A 24 10.85 -22.07 -29.29
CA ILE A 24 12.18 -22.42 -29.78
C ILE A 24 12.08 -23.56 -30.80
N ALA A 25 12.40 -23.27 -32.05
CA ALA A 25 12.44 -24.28 -33.09
C ALA A 25 13.57 -25.25 -32.86
N LEU A 26 13.26 -26.54 -32.78
CA LEU A 26 14.24 -27.64 -32.62
C LEU A 26 14.39 -28.40 -33.92
N ARG A 27 15.61 -28.76 -34.23
CA ARG A 27 15.92 -29.64 -35.33
C ARG A 27 16.83 -30.78 -34.86
N VAL A 28 16.42 -31.97 -35.13
CA VAL A 28 17.22 -33.20 -34.87
C VAL A 28 17.66 -33.80 -36.20
N THR A 29 18.92 -34.18 -36.29
CA THR A 29 19.45 -34.86 -37.47
C THR A 29 20.03 -36.19 -37.00
N ASP A 30 19.68 -37.29 -37.65
CA ASP A 30 20.28 -38.60 -37.37
C ASP A 30 21.62 -38.78 -38.05
N ALA A 31 22.28 -39.91 -37.75
CA ALA A 31 23.60 -40.22 -38.32
C ALA A 31 23.56 -40.46 -39.85
N LEU A 32 22.40 -40.66 -40.43
CA LEU A 32 22.21 -40.88 -41.89
C LEU A 32 21.75 -39.57 -42.58
N GLY A 33 21.65 -38.48 -41.85
CA GLY A 33 21.27 -37.15 -42.38
C GLY A 33 19.78 -36.87 -42.45
N ALA A 34 18.92 -37.79 -42.01
CA ALA A 34 17.49 -37.54 -41.93
C ALA A 34 17.18 -36.54 -40.80
N THR A 35 16.29 -35.60 -41.08
CA THR A 35 15.98 -34.52 -40.16
C THR A 35 14.51 -34.55 -39.69
N GLY A 36 14.34 -34.34 -38.41
CA GLY A 36 13.05 -34.05 -37.80
C GLY A 36 13.05 -32.65 -37.16
N THR A 37 11.92 -31.97 -37.18
CA THR A 37 11.73 -30.67 -36.55
C THR A 37 10.65 -30.73 -35.48
N GLY A 38 10.79 -29.89 -34.44
CA GLY A 38 9.79 -29.71 -33.39
C GLY A 38 9.92 -28.31 -32.80
N THR A 39 9.04 -27.97 -31.90
CA THR A 39 9.07 -26.68 -31.15
C THR A 39 9.08 -27.02 -29.67
N LEU A 40 10.00 -26.45 -28.93
CA LEU A 40 9.92 -26.33 -27.48
C LEU A 40 9.15 -25.03 -27.20
N THR A 41 8.05 -25.12 -26.50
CA THR A 41 7.26 -23.96 -26.08
C THR A 41 7.47 -23.73 -24.61
N ILE A 42 7.88 -22.51 -24.26
CA ILE A 42 7.97 -22.03 -22.89
C ILE A 42 6.75 -21.14 -22.64
N ASN A 43 5.98 -21.46 -21.61
CA ASN A 43 4.90 -20.62 -21.13
C ASN A 43 5.46 -19.66 -20.09
N ILE A 44 5.32 -18.36 -20.34
CA ILE A 44 5.69 -17.29 -19.41
C ILE A 44 4.38 -16.79 -18.81
N GLU A 45 4.19 -17.04 -17.52
CA GLU A 45 3.02 -16.61 -16.79
C GLU A 45 3.23 -15.18 -16.30
N ASP A 46 2.16 -14.43 -16.31
CA ASP A 46 2.11 -13.07 -15.82
C ASP A 46 2.14 -13.04 -14.30
N ASP A 47 2.77 -12.01 -13.73
CA ASP A 47 2.90 -11.78 -12.29
C ASP A 47 2.25 -10.46 -11.93
N VAL A 48 1.04 -10.51 -11.42
CA VAL A 48 0.24 -9.33 -11.08
C VAL A 48 0.47 -8.90 -9.63
N PRO A 49 0.39 -7.59 -9.32
CA PRO A 49 0.52 -7.10 -7.95
C PRO A 49 -0.66 -7.56 -7.09
N THR A 50 -0.43 -7.68 -5.79
CA THR A 50 -1.48 -7.94 -4.80
C THR A 50 -1.32 -6.97 -3.64
N ALA A 51 -2.30 -6.07 -3.49
CA ALA A 51 -2.35 -5.13 -2.39
C ALA A 51 -3.17 -5.68 -1.22
N VAL A 52 -2.68 -5.48 0.00
CA VAL A 52 -3.29 -5.92 1.26
C VAL A 52 -3.65 -4.69 2.09
N ALA A 53 -4.83 -4.71 2.71
CA ALA A 53 -5.29 -3.56 3.50
C ALA A 53 -4.45 -3.35 4.76
N ASP A 54 -4.14 -2.09 5.04
CA ASP A 54 -3.31 -1.65 6.16
C ASP A 54 -4.09 -0.91 7.23
N THR A 55 -3.55 -0.92 8.44
CA THR A 55 -4.11 -0.21 9.58
C THR A 55 -3.03 0.54 10.35
N ALA A 56 -3.37 1.73 10.80
CA ALA A 56 -2.59 2.48 11.77
C ALA A 56 -3.49 3.06 12.86
N SER A 57 -2.91 3.53 13.95
CA SER A 57 -3.69 4.21 14.98
C SER A 57 -2.93 5.38 15.58
N ILE A 58 -3.67 6.42 15.94
CA ILE A 58 -3.19 7.59 16.63
C ILE A 58 -4.21 7.95 17.72
N THR A 59 -3.74 8.50 18.83
CA THR A 59 -4.61 9.02 19.88
C THR A 59 -4.73 10.53 19.68
N GLU A 60 -5.91 11.12 19.91
CA GLU A 60 -6.04 12.58 19.93
C GLU A 60 -5.10 13.17 20.99
N ASP A 61 -4.74 14.44 20.83
CA ASP A 61 -3.78 15.16 21.69
C ASP A 61 -2.39 14.53 21.80
N ALA A 62 -2.08 13.49 21.01
CA ALA A 62 -0.74 12.92 20.94
C ALA A 62 0.29 13.98 20.52
N VAL A 63 1.47 13.89 21.13
CA VAL A 63 2.62 14.72 20.75
C VAL A 63 3.80 13.78 20.46
N PRO A 64 4.24 13.68 19.18
CA PRO A 64 3.74 14.37 18.00
C PRO A 64 2.34 13.90 17.59
N ASN A 65 1.58 14.77 16.91
CA ASN A 65 0.26 14.46 16.35
C ASN A 65 0.34 13.73 15.00
N THR A 66 1.32 12.88 14.83
CA THR A 66 1.60 12.16 13.59
C THR A 66 1.77 10.66 13.83
N VAL A 67 1.34 9.86 12.84
CA VAL A 67 1.66 8.44 12.74
C VAL A 67 2.24 8.17 11.35
N SER A 68 3.27 7.35 11.29
CA SER A 68 3.96 6.98 10.05
C SER A 68 4.07 5.47 9.92
N GLY A 69 4.17 4.99 8.70
CA GLY A 69 4.34 3.57 8.37
C GLY A 69 4.67 3.39 6.90
N ASN A 70 4.48 2.18 6.43
CA ASN A 70 4.65 1.83 5.01
C ASN A 70 3.54 0.85 4.63
N VAL A 71 2.81 1.13 3.55
CA VAL A 71 1.71 0.28 3.09
C VAL A 71 2.19 -0.99 2.40
N PHE A 72 3.41 -1.04 1.88
CA PHE A 72 3.97 -2.25 1.27
C PHE A 72 4.41 -3.30 2.30
N THR A 73 4.75 -2.86 3.52
CA THR A 73 5.28 -3.71 4.59
C THR A 73 4.46 -3.57 5.87
N GLY A 74 3.17 -3.34 5.72
CA GLY A 74 2.25 -3.07 6.83
C GLY A 74 2.05 -4.26 7.77
N PRO A 75 1.58 -4.00 8.99
CA PRO A 75 1.39 -5.05 10.01
C PRO A 75 0.25 -6.03 9.67
N ALA A 76 -0.61 -5.72 8.72
CA ALA A 76 -1.71 -6.60 8.30
C ALA A 76 -1.33 -7.59 7.20
N GLY A 77 -0.17 -7.44 6.60
CA GLY A 77 0.38 -8.26 5.52
C GLY A 77 1.33 -7.46 4.64
N GLU A 78 2.16 -8.15 3.90
CA GLU A 78 3.03 -7.52 2.91
C GLU A 78 2.30 -7.48 1.56
N ASP A 79 2.36 -6.35 0.86
CA ASP A 79 1.95 -6.26 -0.52
C ASP A 79 2.95 -7.01 -1.39
N THR A 80 2.45 -7.75 -2.37
CA THR A 80 3.29 -8.25 -3.45
C THR A 80 3.21 -7.30 -4.62
N LEU A 81 4.36 -6.79 -4.98
CA LEU A 81 4.43 -5.75 -6.01
C LEU A 81 4.55 -6.33 -7.43
N GLY A 82 4.70 -7.67 -7.57
CA GLY A 82 5.04 -8.31 -8.83
C GLY A 82 6.55 -8.30 -9.11
N ALA A 83 6.98 -8.98 -10.16
CA ALA A 83 8.39 -9.12 -10.50
C ALA A 83 8.99 -7.85 -11.15
N ASP A 84 8.14 -6.97 -11.69
CA ASP A 84 8.51 -5.81 -12.49
C ASP A 84 7.92 -4.49 -11.95
N VAL A 85 7.88 -4.38 -10.67
CA VAL A 85 7.31 -3.24 -9.93
C VAL A 85 7.85 -1.89 -10.34
N VAL A 86 6.97 -0.93 -10.39
CA VAL A 86 7.36 0.46 -10.66
C VAL A 86 6.96 1.45 -9.60
N ALA A 87 5.75 1.49 -9.11
CA ALA A 87 5.36 2.47 -8.08
C ALA A 87 3.91 2.30 -7.61
N ILE A 88 3.57 2.91 -6.47
CA ILE A 88 2.18 3.23 -6.15
C ILE A 88 1.65 4.24 -7.17
N ASP A 89 0.54 3.92 -7.79
CA ASP A 89 -0.26 4.93 -8.47
C ASP A 89 -1.02 5.76 -7.43
N THR A 90 -0.48 6.92 -7.14
CA THR A 90 -1.16 7.92 -6.30
C THR A 90 -2.18 8.75 -7.10
N THR A 91 -2.39 8.44 -8.39
CA THR A 91 -3.24 9.22 -9.30
C THR A 91 -4.73 8.86 -9.23
N ALA A 92 -5.13 7.84 -8.49
CA ALA A 92 -6.54 7.60 -8.14
C ALA A 92 -7.18 8.80 -7.40
N HIS A 93 -6.35 9.77 -7.00
CA HIS A 93 -6.74 11.14 -6.66
C HIS A 93 -6.08 12.09 -7.67
N THR A 94 -6.86 12.95 -8.30
CA THR A 94 -6.41 13.98 -9.25
C THR A 94 -5.39 14.94 -8.62
N GLY A 95 -4.12 14.54 -8.59
CA GLY A 95 -3.01 15.32 -8.04
C GLY A 95 -1.65 14.75 -8.47
N PRO A 96 -0.56 15.54 -8.41
CA PRO A 96 0.72 15.18 -9.00
C PRO A 96 1.36 13.97 -8.31
N VAL A 97 2.06 13.21 -9.12
CA VAL A 97 2.83 12.00 -8.78
C VAL A 97 3.83 12.32 -7.67
N SER A 98 3.72 11.63 -6.57
CA SER A 98 4.60 11.49 -5.39
C SER A 98 5.40 12.74 -4.93
N PRO A 99 5.30 13.11 -3.66
CA PRO A 99 4.39 12.58 -2.65
C PRO A 99 2.96 13.16 -2.79
N ALA A 100 1.94 12.32 -2.69
CA ALA A 100 0.57 12.81 -2.65
C ALA A 100 0.23 13.32 -1.26
N THR A 101 -0.14 14.59 -1.16
CA THR A 101 -0.71 15.15 0.07
C THR A 101 -2.23 15.14 -0.05
N VAL A 102 -2.88 14.31 0.75
CA VAL A 102 -4.32 14.05 0.67
C VAL A 102 -5.00 14.56 1.94
N PRO A 103 -5.84 15.59 1.86
CA PRO A 103 -6.70 15.97 2.98
C PRO A 103 -7.76 14.89 3.19
N LEU A 104 -7.83 14.35 4.41
CA LEU A 104 -8.87 13.43 4.86
C LEU A 104 -9.83 14.16 5.80
N THR A 105 -10.79 13.43 6.36
CA THR A 105 -11.84 14.04 7.20
C THR A 105 -11.28 14.64 8.50
N TYR A 106 -10.33 13.93 9.12
CA TYR A 106 -9.82 14.27 10.44
C TYR A 106 -8.34 14.64 10.44
N GLY A 107 -7.67 14.54 9.31
CA GLY A 107 -6.25 14.84 9.20
C GLY A 107 -5.76 14.96 7.77
N THR A 108 -4.46 14.88 7.60
CA THR A 108 -3.79 14.94 6.30
C THR A 108 -2.84 13.77 6.15
N LEU A 109 -2.97 13.05 5.07
CA LEU A 109 -2.07 11.94 4.69
C LEU A 109 -1.06 12.43 3.66
N VAL A 110 0.20 12.09 3.85
CA VAL A 110 1.25 12.14 2.82
C VAL A 110 1.63 10.70 2.52
N LEU A 111 1.45 10.25 1.28
CA LEU A 111 1.84 8.92 0.81
C LEU A 111 2.87 9.05 -0.30
N ASN A 112 3.99 8.35 -0.18
CA ASN A 112 5.11 8.35 -1.11
C ASN A 112 5.05 7.14 -2.04
N GLY A 113 5.71 7.23 -3.20
CA GLY A 113 5.78 6.15 -4.18
C GLY A 113 6.51 4.88 -3.70
N ASP A 114 7.26 4.93 -2.62
CA ASP A 114 7.89 3.79 -1.96
C ASP A 114 7.01 3.12 -0.89
N GLY A 115 5.74 3.51 -0.82
CA GLY A 115 4.77 3.01 0.16
C GLY A 115 4.84 3.68 1.52
N SER A 116 5.87 4.45 1.82
CA SER A 116 5.98 5.15 3.09
C SER A 116 4.91 6.24 3.21
N TYR A 117 4.34 6.38 4.39
CA TYR A 117 3.34 7.41 4.64
C TYR A 117 3.55 8.12 5.98
N THR A 118 3.01 9.32 6.05
CA THR A 118 2.84 10.07 7.30
C THR A 118 1.42 10.66 7.33
N TYR A 119 0.69 10.33 8.37
CA TYR A 119 -0.60 10.93 8.66
C TYR A 119 -0.46 11.93 9.80
N THR A 120 -0.98 13.14 9.61
CA THR A 120 -0.99 14.23 10.61
C THR A 120 -2.43 14.47 11.04
N LEU A 121 -2.73 14.20 12.31
CA LEU A 121 -4.04 14.40 12.88
C LEU A 121 -4.32 15.91 13.09
N ASN A 122 -5.53 16.34 12.77
CA ASN A 122 -6.01 17.68 13.07
C ASN A 122 -6.74 17.71 14.42
N ASN A 123 -5.97 17.93 15.51
CA ASN A 123 -6.55 18.08 16.86
C ASN A 123 -7.49 19.28 16.99
N GLY A 124 -7.46 20.25 16.06
CA GLY A 124 -8.43 21.35 15.99
C GLY A 124 -9.78 20.98 15.36
N ASN A 125 -9.92 19.76 14.81
CA ASN A 125 -11.19 19.28 14.30
C ASN A 125 -12.17 19.02 15.45
N ALA A 126 -13.36 19.59 15.40
CA ALA A 126 -14.34 19.52 16.50
C ALA A 126 -14.77 18.08 16.82
N ALA A 127 -14.81 17.18 15.84
CA ALA A 127 -15.18 15.78 16.08
C ALA A 127 -14.03 15.01 16.73
N VAL A 128 -12.77 15.33 16.40
CA VAL A 128 -11.58 14.76 17.03
C VAL A 128 -11.51 15.23 18.48
N ASN A 129 -11.58 16.53 18.72
CA ASN A 129 -11.50 17.14 20.05
C ASN A 129 -12.68 16.80 20.98
N ALA A 130 -13.74 16.19 20.44
CA ALA A 130 -14.89 15.75 21.24
C ALA A 130 -14.83 14.24 21.58
N LEU A 131 -13.81 13.53 21.11
CA LEU A 131 -13.64 12.11 21.44
C LEU A 131 -13.35 11.95 22.92
N GLN A 132 -13.91 10.89 23.49
CA GLN A 132 -13.64 10.50 24.87
C GLN A 132 -12.94 9.14 24.88
N TYR A 133 -12.30 8.82 25.98
CA TYR A 133 -11.69 7.52 26.18
C TYR A 133 -12.64 6.36 25.82
N GLY A 134 -12.17 5.47 24.96
CA GLY A 134 -12.94 4.34 24.44
C GLY A 134 -13.76 4.65 23.19
N GLN A 135 -13.83 5.89 22.76
CA GLN A 135 -14.41 6.28 21.47
C GLN A 135 -13.33 6.32 20.38
N SER A 136 -13.74 6.22 19.13
CA SER A 136 -12.81 6.32 17.98
C SER A 136 -13.51 6.87 16.75
N LEU A 137 -12.70 7.49 15.88
CA LEU A 137 -13.02 7.87 14.52
C LEU A 137 -12.06 7.16 13.57
N THR A 138 -12.40 7.11 12.29
CA THR A 138 -11.54 6.47 11.28
C THR A 138 -11.45 7.34 10.04
N ASP A 139 -10.24 7.64 9.60
CA ASP A 139 -9.94 8.09 8.26
C ASP A 139 -9.53 6.90 7.40
N THR A 140 -9.90 6.89 6.13
CA THR A 140 -9.53 5.86 5.18
C THR A 140 -9.00 6.47 3.90
N TYR A 141 -8.03 5.78 3.30
CA TYR A 141 -7.50 6.12 1.99
C TYR A 141 -7.31 4.84 1.17
N THR A 142 -7.86 4.81 -0.05
CA THR A 142 -7.64 3.71 -0.99
C THR A 142 -6.46 4.03 -1.89
N TYR A 143 -5.47 3.16 -1.94
CA TYR A 143 -4.32 3.27 -2.82
C TYR A 143 -4.34 2.16 -3.86
N THR A 144 -3.62 2.37 -4.95
CA THR A 144 -3.48 1.43 -6.07
C THR A 144 -2.00 1.17 -6.31
N ILE A 145 -1.64 -0.09 -6.41
CA ILE A 145 -0.34 -0.51 -6.89
C ILE A 145 -0.50 -0.82 -8.37
N THR A 146 0.45 -0.36 -9.18
CA THR A 146 0.50 -0.63 -10.61
C THR A 146 1.87 -1.19 -10.94
N ASP A 147 1.94 -2.31 -11.65
CA ASP A 147 3.19 -2.86 -12.15
C ASP A 147 3.62 -2.21 -13.50
N HIS A 148 4.68 -2.77 -14.10
CA HIS A 148 5.28 -2.15 -15.28
C HIS A 148 4.42 -2.26 -16.54
N ASP A 149 3.65 -3.31 -16.68
CA ASP A 149 2.79 -3.57 -17.84
C ASP A 149 1.36 -3.08 -17.66
N GLY A 150 1.02 -2.54 -16.49
CA GLY A 150 -0.19 -1.80 -16.21
C GLY A 150 -1.24 -2.59 -15.43
N ASP A 151 -0.92 -3.76 -14.91
CA ASP A 151 -1.81 -4.47 -14.02
C ASP A 151 -1.90 -3.80 -12.66
N THR A 152 -3.07 -3.86 -12.04
CA THR A 152 -3.35 -3.07 -10.84
C THR A 152 -3.97 -3.89 -9.73
N SER A 153 -3.62 -3.53 -8.49
CA SER A 153 -4.29 -4.01 -7.30
C SER A 153 -4.55 -2.87 -6.33
N THR A 154 -5.69 -2.92 -5.63
CA THR A 154 -6.10 -1.84 -4.72
C THR A 154 -6.27 -2.35 -3.30
N ALA A 155 -5.85 -1.52 -2.33
CA ALA A 155 -6.13 -1.76 -0.92
C ALA A 155 -6.45 -0.45 -0.18
N THR A 156 -6.80 -0.56 1.09
CA THR A 156 -7.21 0.57 1.92
C THR A 156 -6.31 0.69 3.14
N LEU A 157 -5.73 1.87 3.32
CA LEU A 157 -5.11 2.27 4.57
C LEU A 157 -6.19 2.87 5.48
N SER A 158 -6.37 2.29 6.67
CA SER A 158 -7.32 2.76 7.70
C SER A 158 -6.56 3.34 8.89
N ILE A 159 -6.82 4.60 9.21
CA ILE A 159 -6.22 5.30 10.36
C ILE A 159 -7.29 5.38 11.47
N ASN A 160 -7.09 4.64 12.55
CA ASN A 160 -7.95 4.65 13.72
C ASN A 160 -7.52 5.75 14.69
N ILE A 161 -8.36 6.75 14.89
CA ILE A 161 -8.17 7.87 15.80
C ILE A 161 -8.87 7.53 17.11
N LYS A 162 -8.12 7.39 18.19
CA LYS A 162 -8.62 7.00 19.51
C LYS A 162 -8.80 8.22 20.39
N GLY A 163 -9.92 8.26 21.11
CA GLY A 163 -10.14 9.30 22.10
C GLY A 163 -9.23 9.17 23.32
N HIS A 164 -8.89 10.29 23.88
CA HIS A 164 -8.14 10.46 25.12
C HIS A 164 -9.09 10.89 26.25
N THR A 165 -8.65 10.74 27.49
CA THR A 165 -9.38 11.30 28.61
C THR A 165 -8.97 12.75 28.78
N ASP A 166 -9.84 13.67 28.36
CA ASP A 166 -9.64 15.08 28.64
C ASP A 166 -9.74 15.29 30.17
N GLY A 167 -8.66 15.76 30.73
CA GLY A 167 -8.62 16.05 32.15
C GLY A 167 -9.68 17.09 32.49
N ALA A 168 -10.60 16.75 33.38
CA ALA A 168 -11.52 17.74 33.92
C ALA A 168 -10.71 18.89 34.53
N VAL A 169 -10.77 20.08 33.90
CA VAL A 169 -10.21 21.29 34.49
C VAL A 169 -11.11 21.67 35.65
N GLY A 170 -10.84 21.10 36.84
CA GLY A 170 -11.49 21.52 38.06
C GLY A 170 -11.06 22.94 38.41
N THR A 171 -11.94 23.91 38.26
CA THR A 171 -11.77 25.20 38.92
C THR A 171 -11.97 24.98 40.41
N TYR A 172 -10.90 25.05 41.19
CA TYR A 172 -11.02 25.07 42.65
C TYR A 172 -11.62 26.41 43.07
N ASP A 173 -12.88 26.38 43.51
CA ASP A 173 -13.44 27.47 44.23
C ASP A 173 -12.77 27.53 45.62
N ALA A 174 -12.00 28.59 45.87
CA ALA A 174 -11.42 28.82 47.17
C ALA A 174 -12.53 29.30 48.12
N ALA A 175 -12.98 28.40 48.99
CA ALA A 175 -13.89 28.82 50.08
C ALA A 175 -13.06 29.56 51.12
N VAL A 176 -13.37 30.85 51.31
CA VAL A 176 -12.83 31.64 52.45
C VAL A 176 -13.70 31.35 53.65
N ILE A 177 -13.10 30.72 54.64
CA ILE A 177 -13.75 30.58 55.96
C ILE A 177 -13.29 31.77 56.80
N THR A 178 -14.19 32.69 57.09
CA THR A 178 -13.99 33.76 58.10
C THR A 178 -14.39 33.20 59.48
N LYS A 179 -13.43 33.26 60.41
CA LYS A 179 -13.67 32.91 61.80
C LYS A 179 -14.09 34.15 62.55
N ASP A 180 -15.22 34.10 63.24
CA ASP A 180 -15.66 35.11 64.19
C ASP A 180 -14.89 35.03 65.47
#